data_9a4143da460fe8c82722118488a91211
#
_entry.id   9a4143da460fe8c82722118488a91211
#
_cell.length_a   1.000
_cell.length_b   1.000
_cell.length_c   1.000
_cell.angle_alpha   90.00
_cell.angle_beta   90.00
_cell.angle_gamma   90.00
#
_symmetry.space_group_name_H-M   'P 1'
#
loop_
_entity.id
_entity.type
_entity.pdbx_description
1 polymer ?
#
loop_
_entity_poly.entity_id
_entity_poly.type
_entity_poly.pdbx_seq_one_letter_code
_entity_poly.pdbx_strand_id
1 'polypeptide(L)'
;MEKNHTRFNHRRPQKSPRPQPQVEVSLGDRFPLTIRKLGIEGQGIGYFKHKVCFVPGALPDEVVVAEVTAIHPRYLEAKIHKLRKPSRFRVEPRDSYADQAGGFEFECLAYPEQLKFKRQVVLDSLAKFKPRGWQNYDVRPTIAAPEQYGYRNKAQFQVREQDGHLVAGLYRANSHDVVDMPTCAVQMPGTMKAMRAIVKMLDELKIPAYDETSNSGIIKTIAIRESLATGELQMTLITNTAKLIHKGPLLAMIAEQLPEVKSVEQNVNPGDTPLVWGEQTIHLAG
;
A
#
# COMPACT_ATOMS: atom_id res chain seq x y z
N MET A 1 -44.74 -30.47 -56.05
CA MET A 1 -45.49 -29.76 -54.94
C MET A 1 -44.62 -29.71 -53.69
N GLU A 2 -43.84 -28.69 -53.58
CA GLU A 2 -42.96 -28.42 -52.40
C GLU A 2 -43.72 -27.55 -51.41
N LYS A 3 -43.83 -28.01 -50.16
CA LYS A 3 -44.48 -27.26 -49.09
C LYS A 3 -43.35 -26.50 -48.31
N ASN A 4 -43.27 -25.21 -48.51
CA ASN A 4 -42.42 -24.28 -47.70
C ASN A 4 -43.03 -24.18 -46.31
N HIS A 5 -42.30 -24.64 -45.30
CA HIS A 5 -42.58 -24.38 -43.88
C HIS A 5 -41.75 -23.19 -43.40
N THR A 6 -42.38 -22.01 -43.37
CA THR A 6 -41.82 -20.80 -42.74
C THR A 6 -41.88 -20.94 -41.22
N ARG A 7 -40.71 -21.14 -40.55
CA ARG A 7 -40.61 -21.11 -39.10
C ARG A 7 -40.63 -19.65 -38.61
N PHE A 8 -41.72 -19.24 -37.99
CA PHE A 8 -41.77 -17.97 -37.23
C PHE A 8 -40.96 -18.09 -35.95
N ASN A 9 -39.82 -17.38 -35.88
CA ASN A 9 -39.00 -17.19 -34.67
C ASN A 9 -39.66 -16.14 -33.79
N HIS A 10 -40.42 -16.54 -32.78
CA HIS A 10 -40.90 -15.63 -31.73
C HIS A 10 -39.73 -15.27 -30.81
N ARG A 11 -39.05 -14.13 -31.09
CA ARG A 11 -38.16 -13.49 -30.11
C ARG A 11 -39.02 -13.02 -28.93
N ARG A 12 -38.83 -13.62 -27.75
CA ARG A 12 -39.40 -13.11 -26.51
C ARG A 12 -38.91 -11.67 -26.31
N PRO A 13 -39.79 -10.71 -25.95
CA PRO A 13 -39.38 -9.34 -25.66
C PRO A 13 -38.42 -9.36 -24.48
N GLN A 14 -37.22 -8.81 -24.66
CA GLN A 14 -36.29 -8.54 -23.57
C GLN A 14 -36.96 -7.52 -22.64
N LYS A 15 -37.25 -7.92 -21.40
CA LYS A 15 -37.70 -7.00 -20.36
C LYS A 15 -36.61 -5.96 -20.17
N SER A 16 -36.92 -4.70 -20.46
CA SER A 16 -36.06 -3.57 -20.08
C SER A 16 -35.74 -3.65 -18.58
N PRO A 17 -34.48 -3.41 -18.18
CA PRO A 17 -34.14 -3.41 -16.75
C PRO A 17 -35.00 -2.36 -16.04
N ARG A 18 -35.68 -2.77 -14.95
CA ARG A 18 -36.42 -1.84 -14.10
C ARG A 18 -35.44 -0.76 -13.62
N PRO A 19 -35.81 0.52 -13.69
CA PRO A 19 -34.97 1.59 -13.10
C PRO A 19 -34.78 1.25 -11.64
N GLN A 20 -33.51 1.07 -11.24
CA GLN A 20 -33.17 0.93 -9.83
C GLN A 20 -33.44 2.28 -9.16
N PRO A 21 -34.07 2.30 -7.97
CA PRO A 21 -34.31 3.55 -7.25
C PRO A 21 -32.97 4.28 -7.09
N GLN A 22 -32.91 5.50 -7.61
CA GLN A 22 -31.76 6.37 -7.41
C GLN A 22 -31.63 6.61 -5.91
N VAL A 23 -30.57 6.10 -5.32
CA VAL A 23 -30.26 6.36 -3.93
C VAL A 23 -29.73 7.77 -3.85
N GLU A 24 -30.51 8.69 -3.31
CA GLU A 24 -30.02 10.01 -2.94
C GLU A 24 -29.00 9.85 -1.80
N VAL A 25 -27.74 9.97 -2.12
CA VAL A 25 -26.61 10.00 -1.19
C VAL A 25 -25.70 11.13 -1.65
N SER A 26 -25.28 11.95 -0.73
CA SER A 26 -24.36 13.06 -0.96
C SER A 26 -22.98 12.76 -0.37
N LEU A 27 -21.96 13.44 -0.87
CA LEU A 27 -20.64 13.42 -0.25
C LEU A 27 -20.74 13.93 1.19
N GLY A 28 -20.09 13.26 2.14
CA GLY A 28 -20.15 13.59 3.56
C GLY A 28 -21.33 12.99 4.31
N ASP A 29 -22.30 12.36 3.63
CA ASP A 29 -23.41 11.67 4.30
C ASP A 29 -22.88 10.58 5.22
N ARG A 30 -23.52 10.46 6.40
CA ARG A 30 -23.15 9.52 7.44
C ARG A 30 -24.28 8.54 7.72
N PHE A 31 -23.98 7.25 7.73
CA PHE A 31 -24.94 6.21 8.04
C PHE A 31 -24.30 5.01 8.75
N PRO A 32 -25.07 4.28 9.57
CA PRO A 32 -24.60 3.03 10.13
C PRO A 32 -24.47 1.97 9.03
N LEU A 33 -23.34 1.27 9.03
CA LEU A 33 -23.04 0.23 8.06
C LEU A 33 -22.49 -0.99 8.78
N THR A 34 -23.05 -2.16 8.49
CA THR A 34 -22.48 -3.44 8.92
C THR A 34 -21.56 -3.96 7.83
N ILE A 35 -20.32 -4.25 8.19
CA ILE A 35 -19.32 -4.83 7.29
C ILE A 35 -19.54 -6.33 7.22
N ARG A 36 -19.69 -6.86 6.00
CA ARG A 36 -20.02 -8.27 5.74
C ARG A 36 -18.81 -9.12 5.38
N LYS A 37 -17.85 -8.53 4.65
CA LYS A 37 -16.62 -9.21 4.20
C LYS A 37 -15.55 -8.20 3.85
N LEU A 38 -14.34 -8.70 3.57
CA LEU A 38 -13.26 -7.91 2.97
C LEU A 38 -13.30 -7.99 1.44
N GLY A 39 -12.93 -6.90 0.80
CA GLY A 39 -12.57 -6.86 -0.61
C GLY A 39 -11.15 -7.38 -0.83
N ILE A 40 -10.76 -7.56 -2.11
CA ILE A 40 -9.45 -8.13 -2.45
C ILE A 40 -8.27 -7.26 -1.98
N GLU A 41 -8.47 -5.96 -1.86
CA GLU A 41 -7.49 -4.99 -1.38
C GLU A 41 -7.57 -4.75 0.15
N GLY A 42 -8.34 -5.57 0.88
CA GLY A 42 -8.47 -5.48 2.32
C GLY A 42 -9.53 -4.50 2.84
N GLN A 43 -10.18 -3.73 1.97
CA GLN A 43 -11.25 -2.82 2.38
C GLN A 43 -12.50 -3.58 2.83
N GLY A 44 -13.15 -3.10 3.90
CA GLY A 44 -14.43 -3.64 4.35
C GLY A 44 -15.54 -3.41 3.33
N ILE A 45 -16.39 -4.39 3.13
CA ILE A 45 -17.55 -4.32 2.22
C ILE A 45 -18.83 -4.42 3.03
N GLY A 46 -19.68 -3.41 2.90
CA GLY A 46 -21.06 -3.38 3.37
C GLY A 46 -22.03 -3.03 2.25
N TYR A 47 -23.31 -2.97 2.59
CA TYR A 47 -24.37 -2.63 1.63
C TYR A 47 -25.27 -1.55 2.21
N PHE A 48 -25.43 -0.47 1.46
CA PHE A 48 -26.32 0.63 1.81
C PHE A 48 -27.30 0.89 0.67
N LYS A 49 -28.61 0.76 0.93
CA LYS A 49 -29.69 0.95 -0.07
C LYS A 49 -29.39 0.28 -1.41
N HIS A 50 -29.00 -1.00 -1.38
CA HIS A 50 -28.66 -1.84 -2.54
C HIS A 50 -27.33 -1.48 -3.26
N LYS A 51 -26.59 -0.45 -2.86
CA LYS A 51 -25.24 -0.19 -3.35
C LYS A 51 -24.19 -0.87 -2.46
N VAL A 52 -23.15 -1.37 -3.08
CA VAL A 52 -21.94 -1.81 -2.39
C VAL A 52 -21.25 -0.58 -1.81
N CYS A 53 -20.78 -0.66 -0.58
CA CYS A 53 -20.01 0.40 0.06
C CYS A 53 -18.65 -0.17 0.50
N PHE A 54 -17.56 0.41 0.00
CA PHE A 54 -16.19 0.06 0.35
C PHE A 54 -15.71 1.01 1.46
N VAL A 55 -15.15 0.44 2.53
CA VAL A 55 -14.69 1.18 3.70
C VAL A 55 -13.30 0.68 4.09
N PRO A 56 -12.22 1.37 3.70
CA PRO A 56 -10.86 1.03 4.13
C PRO A 56 -10.74 0.95 5.66
N GLY A 57 -9.97 -0.01 6.15
CA GLY A 57 -9.73 -0.22 7.58
C GLY A 57 -10.90 -0.82 8.38
N ALA A 58 -12.07 -1.04 7.76
CA ALA A 58 -13.19 -1.70 8.41
C ALA A 58 -13.11 -3.23 8.24
N LEU A 59 -13.44 -3.97 9.30
CA LEU A 59 -13.33 -5.43 9.35
C LEU A 59 -14.70 -6.12 9.35
N PRO A 60 -14.79 -7.39 8.92
CA PRO A 60 -16.02 -8.17 8.99
C PRO A 60 -16.62 -8.20 10.40
N ASP A 61 -17.95 -8.22 10.48
CA ASP A 61 -18.79 -8.17 11.69
C ASP A 61 -18.74 -6.84 12.46
N GLU A 62 -18.03 -5.84 11.95
CA GLU A 62 -18.08 -4.50 12.54
C GLU A 62 -19.35 -3.76 12.15
N VAL A 63 -19.77 -2.87 13.06
CA VAL A 63 -20.74 -1.83 12.78
C VAL A 63 -20.03 -0.48 12.87
N VAL A 64 -19.93 0.20 11.73
CA VAL A 64 -19.31 1.53 11.63
C VAL A 64 -20.35 2.58 11.31
N VAL A 65 -20.08 3.84 11.68
CA VAL A 65 -20.69 4.98 11.02
C VAL A 65 -19.79 5.31 9.85
N ALA A 66 -20.24 5.00 8.64
CA ALA A 66 -19.55 5.30 7.40
C ALA A 66 -19.85 6.73 6.94
N GLU A 67 -18.83 7.48 6.50
CA GLU A 67 -18.95 8.81 5.90
C GLU A 67 -18.56 8.72 4.44
N VAL A 68 -19.46 9.09 3.53
CA VAL A 68 -19.26 8.95 2.07
C VAL A 68 -18.14 9.87 1.58
N THR A 69 -17.17 9.30 0.91
CA THR A 69 -16.01 10.01 0.32
C THR A 69 -16.06 10.06 -1.21
N ALA A 70 -16.71 9.07 -1.86
CA ALA A 70 -16.94 9.08 -3.29
C ALA A 70 -18.23 8.34 -3.66
N ILE A 71 -18.88 8.80 -4.75
CA ILE A 71 -20.12 8.24 -5.25
C ILE A 71 -19.92 7.77 -6.69
N HIS A 72 -20.06 6.48 -6.92
CA HIS A 72 -19.98 5.87 -8.23
C HIS A 72 -21.34 5.32 -8.68
N PRO A 73 -21.55 5.07 -9.96
CA PRO A 73 -22.83 4.56 -10.45
C PRO A 73 -23.29 3.25 -9.76
N ARG A 74 -22.35 2.35 -9.42
CA ARG A 74 -22.62 1.03 -8.88
C ARG A 74 -22.19 0.80 -7.45
N TYR A 75 -21.37 1.67 -6.85
CA TYR A 75 -20.85 1.53 -5.50
C TYR A 75 -20.59 2.90 -4.84
N LEU A 76 -20.32 2.88 -3.56
CA LEU A 76 -19.92 4.02 -2.74
C LEU A 76 -18.53 3.73 -2.15
N GLU A 77 -17.74 4.77 -1.97
CA GLU A 77 -16.57 4.74 -1.10
C GLU A 77 -16.86 5.56 0.15
N ALA A 78 -16.41 5.08 1.28
CA ALA A 78 -16.61 5.75 2.55
C ALA A 78 -15.41 5.51 3.46
N LYS A 79 -15.22 6.41 4.42
CA LYS A 79 -14.26 6.22 5.53
C LYS A 79 -15.01 5.90 6.82
N ILE A 80 -14.30 5.33 7.79
CA ILE A 80 -14.82 5.13 9.13
C ILE A 80 -14.90 6.52 9.81
N HIS A 81 -16.12 7.03 10.07
CA HIS A 81 -16.30 8.20 10.92
C HIS A 81 -16.28 7.80 12.42
N LYS A 82 -16.90 6.66 12.74
CA LYS A 82 -16.93 6.12 14.11
C LYS A 82 -17.09 4.60 14.06
N LEU A 83 -16.28 3.89 14.82
CA LEU A 83 -16.46 2.47 15.09
C LEU A 83 -17.47 2.31 16.23
N ARG A 84 -18.63 1.69 15.98
CA ARG A 84 -19.68 1.44 16.98
C ARG A 84 -19.52 0.09 17.66
N LYS A 85 -19.23 -0.94 16.86
CA LYS A 85 -19.03 -2.30 17.35
C LYS A 85 -17.79 -2.85 16.66
N PRO A 86 -16.69 -3.07 17.37
CA PRO A 86 -15.50 -3.68 16.81
C PRO A 86 -15.70 -5.16 16.52
N SER A 87 -14.95 -5.67 15.55
CA SER A 87 -14.79 -7.11 15.35
C SER A 87 -13.95 -7.70 16.50
N ARG A 88 -14.27 -8.93 16.92
CA ARG A 88 -13.44 -9.67 17.88
C ARG A 88 -12.02 -9.97 17.37
N PHE A 89 -11.80 -9.79 16.09
CA PHE A 89 -10.53 -10.03 15.42
C PHE A 89 -9.74 -8.75 15.13
N ARG A 90 -10.27 -7.60 15.56
CA ARG A 90 -9.54 -6.34 15.49
C ARG A 90 -8.43 -6.33 16.54
N VAL A 91 -7.24 -5.96 16.10
CA VAL A 91 -6.06 -5.73 16.95
C VAL A 91 -5.56 -4.30 16.75
N GLU A 92 -4.85 -3.76 17.74
CA GLU A 92 -4.17 -2.48 17.59
C GLU A 92 -2.99 -2.62 16.64
N PRO A 93 -2.87 -1.75 15.62
CA PRO A 93 -1.70 -1.68 14.76
C PRO A 93 -0.42 -1.42 15.58
N ARG A 94 0.70 -2.00 15.17
CA ARG A 94 2.01 -1.70 15.78
C ARG A 94 2.54 -0.34 15.35
N ASP A 95 2.27 0.05 14.12
CA ASP A 95 2.69 1.32 13.54
C ASP A 95 1.58 2.36 13.68
N SER A 96 1.86 3.45 14.40
CA SER A 96 0.87 4.50 14.75
C SER A 96 0.35 5.29 13.55
N TYR A 97 0.94 5.14 12.39
CA TYR A 97 0.56 5.77 11.12
C TYR A 97 -0.03 4.76 10.11
N ALA A 98 -0.38 3.56 10.56
CA ALA A 98 -0.94 2.51 9.71
C ALA A 98 -2.25 2.91 9.00
N ASP A 99 -2.96 3.90 9.53
CA ASP A 99 -4.16 4.50 8.93
C ASP A 99 -3.85 5.62 7.92
N GLN A 100 -2.59 6.05 7.82
CA GLN A 100 -2.15 7.18 7.01
C GLN A 100 -1.37 6.75 5.76
N ALA A 101 -0.45 5.81 5.92
CA ALA A 101 0.39 5.31 4.84
C ALA A 101 -0.23 4.08 4.17
N GLY A 102 0.03 3.89 2.87
CA GLY A 102 -0.33 2.65 2.17
C GLY A 102 0.54 1.48 2.60
N GLY A 103 0.00 0.24 2.50
CA GLY A 103 0.74 -0.99 2.81
C GLY A 103 0.43 -1.58 4.19
N PHE A 104 -0.49 -1.00 4.96
CA PHE A 104 -0.87 -1.40 6.31
C PHE A 104 -2.32 -1.91 6.41
N GLU A 105 -2.97 -2.21 5.30
CA GLU A 105 -4.41 -2.49 5.20
C GLU A 105 -4.86 -3.63 6.11
N PHE A 106 -3.96 -4.56 6.45
CA PHE A 106 -4.26 -5.71 7.30
C PHE A 106 -3.70 -5.62 8.72
N GLU A 107 -2.98 -4.58 9.07
CA GLU A 107 -2.31 -4.53 10.36
C GLU A 107 -3.31 -4.52 11.55
N CYS A 108 -4.50 -3.99 11.34
CA CYS A 108 -5.59 -4.03 12.32
C CYS A 108 -6.34 -5.37 12.40
N LEU A 109 -6.01 -6.37 11.57
CA LEU A 109 -6.64 -7.69 11.56
C LEU A 109 -5.72 -8.73 12.19
N ALA A 110 -6.21 -9.52 13.15
CA ALA A 110 -5.46 -10.60 13.76
C ALA A 110 -4.87 -11.56 12.72
N TYR A 111 -3.61 -11.94 12.86
CA TYR A 111 -2.84 -12.67 11.85
C TYR A 111 -3.49 -14.01 11.42
N PRO A 112 -4.07 -14.85 12.30
CA PRO A 112 -4.80 -16.03 11.85
C PRO A 112 -5.95 -15.73 10.89
N GLU A 113 -6.62 -14.59 11.05
CA GLU A 113 -7.71 -14.18 10.16
C GLU A 113 -7.17 -13.64 8.83
N GLN A 114 -5.99 -12.99 8.83
CA GLN A 114 -5.31 -12.64 7.58
C GLN A 114 -5.01 -13.89 6.73
N LEU A 115 -4.56 -14.99 7.35
CA LEU A 115 -4.30 -16.26 6.65
C LEU A 115 -5.58 -16.86 6.05
N LYS A 116 -6.68 -16.84 6.81
CA LYS A 116 -8.00 -17.30 6.33
C LYS A 116 -8.48 -16.43 5.16
N PHE A 117 -8.35 -15.12 5.28
CA PHE A 117 -8.73 -14.19 4.22
C PHE A 117 -7.93 -14.44 2.94
N LYS A 118 -6.62 -14.58 3.01
CA LYS A 118 -5.77 -14.87 1.84
C LYS A 118 -6.20 -16.16 1.12
N ARG A 119 -6.51 -17.21 1.87
CA ARG A 119 -7.08 -18.43 1.29
C ARG A 119 -8.44 -18.18 0.63
N GLN A 120 -9.31 -17.39 1.29
CA GLN A 120 -10.65 -17.09 0.76
C GLN A 120 -10.58 -16.30 -0.56
N VAL A 121 -9.61 -15.39 -0.72
CA VAL A 121 -9.38 -14.67 -1.99
C VAL A 121 -9.10 -15.64 -3.14
N VAL A 122 -8.32 -16.69 -2.90
CA VAL A 122 -8.05 -17.73 -3.92
C VAL A 122 -9.32 -18.51 -4.26
N LEU A 123 -10.08 -18.94 -3.25
CA LEU A 123 -11.35 -19.66 -3.44
C LEU A 123 -12.37 -18.82 -4.21
N ASP A 124 -12.54 -17.55 -3.85
CA ASP A 124 -13.46 -16.64 -4.52
C ASP A 124 -13.04 -16.39 -5.98
N SER A 125 -11.73 -16.27 -6.23
CA SER A 125 -11.18 -16.10 -7.57
C SER A 125 -11.42 -17.33 -8.43
N LEU A 126 -11.20 -18.53 -7.91
CA LEU A 126 -11.51 -19.79 -8.60
C LEU A 126 -13.01 -19.90 -8.92
N ALA A 127 -13.88 -19.58 -7.97
CA ALA A 127 -15.33 -19.58 -8.15
C ALA A 127 -15.79 -18.54 -9.18
N LYS A 128 -15.11 -17.39 -9.27
CA LYS A 128 -15.42 -16.30 -10.20
C LYS A 128 -14.98 -16.63 -11.64
N PHE A 129 -13.73 -17.05 -11.81
CA PHE A 129 -13.14 -17.25 -13.14
C PHE A 129 -13.31 -18.65 -13.69
N LYS A 130 -13.62 -19.62 -12.85
CA LYS A 130 -13.94 -21.01 -13.21
C LYS A 130 -12.97 -21.65 -14.20
N PRO A 131 -11.65 -21.65 -13.96
CA PRO A 131 -10.71 -22.32 -14.84
C PRO A 131 -11.06 -23.83 -14.92
N ARG A 132 -10.65 -24.49 -16.01
CA ARG A 132 -10.98 -25.91 -16.23
C ARG A 132 -10.59 -26.76 -15.01
N GLY A 133 -11.55 -27.51 -14.45
CA GLY A 133 -11.33 -28.41 -13.32
C GLY A 133 -11.19 -27.71 -11.95
N TRP A 134 -11.54 -26.42 -11.85
CA TRP A 134 -11.36 -25.64 -10.63
C TRP A 134 -12.04 -26.23 -9.38
N GLN A 135 -13.13 -26.96 -9.53
CA GLN A 135 -13.82 -27.62 -8.43
C GLN A 135 -12.99 -28.72 -7.73
N ASN A 136 -11.99 -29.24 -8.45
CA ASN A 136 -11.12 -30.29 -7.96
C ASN A 136 -9.78 -29.77 -7.43
N TYR A 137 -9.57 -28.45 -7.39
CA TYR A 137 -8.33 -27.87 -6.86
C TYR A 137 -8.34 -27.95 -5.33
N ASP A 138 -7.30 -28.60 -4.79
CA ASP A 138 -7.06 -28.64 -3.34
C ASP A 138 -6.42 -27.32 -2.90
N VAL A 139 -7.25 -26.34 -2.51
CA VAL A 139 -6.78 -25.08 -1.95
C VAL A 139 -6.51 -25.28 -0.47
N ARG A 140 -5.26 -25.53 -0.13
CA ARG A 140 -4.82 -25.76 1.24
C ARG A 140 -4.86 -24.47 2.08
N PRO A 141 -4.81 -24.57 3.42
CA PRO A 141 -4.63 -23.42 4.28
C PRO A 141 -3.37 -22.63 3.90
N THR A 142 -3.43 -21.32 4.05
CA THR A 142 -2.27 -20.44 3.81
C THR A 142 -1.17 -20.80 4.82
N ILE A 143 0.05 -21.02 4.34
CA ILE A 143 1.22 -21.27 5.18
C ILE A 143 1.54 -19.99 5.94
N ALA A 144 1.60 -20.08 7.26
CA ALA A 144 1.97 -18.96 8.11
C ALA A 144 3.46 -18.63 7.95
N ALA A 145 3.80 -17.34 7.98
CA ALA A 145 5.19 -16.94 8.11
C ALA A 145 5.69 -17.26 9.54
N PRO A 146 6.94 -17.73 9.71
CA PRO A 146 7.50 -17.94 11.03
C PRO A 146 7.56 -16.66 11.86
N GLU A 147 7.89 -15.54 11.19
CA GLU A 147 7.90 -14.20 11.80
C GLU A 147 6.88 -13.30 11.09
N GLN A 148 6.05 -12.63 11.88
CA GLN A 148 5.02 -11.70 11.36
C GLN A 148 5.59 -10.30 11.14
N TYR A 149 6.67 -9.95 11.82
CA TYR A 149 7.33 -8.65 11.84
C TYR A 149 8.84 -8.81 11.66
N GLY A 150 9.53 -7.74 11.32
CA GLY A 150 10.98 -7.76 11.14
C GLY A 150 11.48 -8.68 10.01
N TYR A 151 10.63 -9.10 9.09
CA TYR A 151 10.98 -10.04 8.02
C TYR A 151 11.41 -9.37 6.72
N ARG A 152 11.06 -8.09 6.54
CA ARG A 152 11.33 -7.37 5.29
C ARG A 152 12.73 -6.78 5.32
N ASN A 153 13.60 -7.33 4.50
CA ASN A 153 15.01 -6.98 4.45
C ASN A 153 15.36 -5.89 3.42
N LYS A 154 14.36 -5.26 2.80
CA LYS A 154 14.53 -4.12 1.88
C LYS A 154 13.55 -3.03 2.21
N ALA A 155 14.04 -1.88 2.64
CA ALA A 155 13.29 -0.63 2.71
C ALA A 155 13.56 0.22 1.46
N GLN A 156 12.56 0.97 1.02
CA GLN A 156 12.65 1.93 -0.07
C GLN A 156 11.69 3.07 0.25
N PHE A 157 12.23 4.13 0.86
CA PHE A 157 11.46 5.24 1.39
C PHE A 157 11.70 6.50 0.59
N GLN A 158 10.61 7.18 0.26
CA GLN A 158 10.65 8.50 -0.36
C GLN A 158 11.17 9.52 0.65
N VAL A 159 11.96 10.46 0.19
CA VAL A 159 12.49 11.56 1.02
C VAL A 159 11.83 12.86 0.60
N ARG A 160 11.34 13.62 1.57
CA ARG A 160 10.74 14.94 1.38
C ARG A 160 11.20 15.89 2.47
N GLU A 161 11.08 17.18 2.20
CA GLU A 161 11.21 18.21 3.23
C GLU A 161 9.84 18.52 3.82
N GLN A 162 9.74 18.51 5.15
CA GLN A 162 8.56 18.90 5.91
C GLN A 162 9.01 19.74 7.10
N ASP A 163 8.40 20.92 7.25
CA ASP A 163 8.71 21.85 8.36
C ASP A 163 10.21 22.20 8.50
N GLY A 164 10.94 22.27 7.38
CA GLY A 164 12.37 22.59 7.35
C GLY A 164 13.31 21.43 7.69
N HIS A 165 12.80 20.20 7.77
CA HIS A 165 13.57 18.99 8.04
C HIS A 165 13.30 17.90 7.01
N LEU A 166 14.28 17.02 6.80
CA LEU A 166 14.09 15.85 5.95
C LEU A 166 13.34 14.76 6.69
N VAL A 167 12.35 14.20 6.02
CA VAL A 167 11.58 13.02 6.46
C VAL A 167 11.69 11.91 5.42
N ALA A 168 11.52 10.66 5.86
CA ALA A 168 11.50 9.52 4.94
C ALA A 168 10.40 8.54 5.31
N GLY A 169 9.66 8.09 4.29
CA GLY A 169 8.57 7.16 4.49
C GLY A 169 7.88 6.72 3.22
N LEU A 170 6.63 6.36 3.35
CA LEU A 170 5.78 5.93 2.25
C LEU A 170 4.74 7.01 1.91
N TYR A 171 4.24 6.96 0.70
CA TYR A 171 3.14 7.83 0.30
C TYR A 171 1.86 7.53 1.06
N ARG A 172 1.14 8.57 1.42
CA ARG A 172 -0.27 8.49 1.81
C ARG A 172 -1.06 7.86 0.64
N ALA A 173 -2.03 7.02 0.97
CA ALA A 173 -2.84 6.37 -0.06
C ALA A 173 -3.45 7.40 -1.04
N ASN A 174 -3.30 7.15 -2.34
CA ASN A 174 -3.77 8.01 -3.44
C ASN A 174 -3.22 9.45 -3.42
N SER A 175 -2.01 9.65 -2.89
CA SER A 175 -1.34 10.96 -2.88
C SER A 175 0.17 10.81 -3.06
N HIS A 176 0.87 11.94 -3.29
CA HIS A 176 2.33 12.04 -3.28
C HIS A 176 2.87 12.61 -1.95
N ASP A 177 1.99 12.81 -0.97
CA ASP A 177 2.40 13.24 0.37
C ASP A 177 3.11 12.10 1.10
N VAL A 178 4.31 12.34 1.58
CA VAL A 178 5.07 11.36 2.33
C VAL A 178 4.66 11.39 3.80
N VAL A 179 4.30 10.25 4.33
CA VAL A 179 4.13 10.04 5.78
C VAL A 179 5.48 9.67 6.35
N ASP A 180 6.02 10.45 7.28
CA ASP A 180 7.28 10.10 7.96
C ASP A 180 7.11 8.80 8.74
N MET A 181 8.05 7.89 8.57
CA MET A 181 8.04 6.57 9.20
C MET A 181 9.26 6.39 10.12
N PRO A 182 9.17 6.87 11.36
CA PRO A 182 10.25 6.68 12.33
C PRO A 182 10.48 5.21 12.68
N THR A 183 9.44 4.40 12.59
CA THR A 183 9.47 2.94 12.75
C THR A 183 8.75 2.28 11.59
N CYS A 184 8.94 0.98 11.39
CA CYS A 184 8.12 0.16 10.49
C CYS A 184 8.25 -1.29 10.96
N ALA A 185 7.21 -1.82 11.56
CA ALA A 185 7.24 -3.10 12.25
C ALA A 185 7.62 -4.28 11.34
N VAL A 186 7.32 -4.20 10.03
CA VAL A 186 7.67 -5.27 9.07
C VAL A 186 9.11 -5.21 8.59
N GLN A 187 9.80 -4.06 8.70
CA GLN A 187 11.19 -3.92 8.30
C GLN A 187 12.14 -4.52 9.35
N MET A 188 13.28 -5.03 8.89
CA MET A 188 14.35 -5.47 9.79
C MET A 188 14.90 -4.28 10.59
N PRO A 189 15.27 -4.47 11.87
CA PRO A 189 15.74 -3.37 12.73
C PRO A 189 16.96 -2.64 12.19
N GLY A 190 17.94 -3.34 11.62
CA GLY A 190 19.13 -2.73 11.02
C GLY A 190 18.80 -1.84 9.84
N THR A 191 17.86 -2.27 8.99
CA THR A 191 17.35 -1.46 7.88
C THR A 191 16.74 -0.15 8.36
N MET A 192 15.90 -0.17 9.41
CA MET A 192 15.26 1.05 9.95
C MET A 192 16.26 1.95 10.68
N LYS A 193 17.20 1.37 11.45
CA LYS A 193 18.29 2.12 12.08
C LYS A 193 19.08 2.91 11.04
N ALA A 194 19.52 2.25 9.97
CA ALA A 194 20.29 2.89 8.91
C ALA A 194 19.47 3.94 8.16
N MET A 195 18.18 3.67 7.89
CA MET A 195 17.28 4.62 7.24
C MET A 195 17.17 5.94 8.04
N ARG A 196 16.96 5.86 9.35
CA ARG A 196 16.82 7.05 10.20
C ARG A 196 18.14 7.79 10.33
N ALA A 197 19.26 7.08 10.44
CA ALA A 197 20.58 7.69 10.52
C ALA A 197 20.93 8.44 9.24
N ILE A 198 20.73 7.87 8.06
CA ILE A 198 21.05 8.54 6.80
C ILE A 198 20.17 9.77 6.56
N VAL A 199 18.89 9.75 6.89
CA VAL A 199 18.00 10.92 6.80
C VAL A 199 18.53 12.07 7.66
N LYS A 200 18.94 11.76 8.90
CA LYS A 200 19.54 12.75 9.80
C LYS A 200 20.85 13.31 9.24
N MET A 201 21.75 12.48 8.70
CA MET A 201 23.00 12.93 8.08
C MET A 201 22.75 13.87 6.89
N LEU A 202 21.78 13.52 6.04
CA LEU A 202 21.39 14.35 4.90
C LEU A 202 20.85 15.71 5.35
N ASP A 203 20.04 15.75 6.41
CA ASP A 203 19.52 16.98 6.99
C ASP A 203 20.61 17.85 7.62
N GLU A 204 21.53 17.25 8.39
CA GLU A 204 22.69 17.93 8.99
C GLU A 204 23.61 18.55 7.93
N LEU A 205 23.84 17.84 6.83
CA LEU A 205 24.67 18.31 5.71
C LEU A 205 23.91 19.23 4.75
N LYS A 206 22.63 19.53 5.00
CA LYS A 206 21.79 20.36 4.16
C LYS A 206 21.77 19.89 2.69
N ILE A 207 21.73 18.58 2.47
CA ILE A 207 21.54 17.98 1.15
C ILE A 207 20.04 17.97 0.89
N PRO A 208 19.53 18.76 -0.08
CA PRO A 208 18.10 18.98 -0.24
C PRO A 208 17.36 17.73 -0.78
N ALA A 209 16.15 17.49 -0.28
CA ALA A 209 15.23 16.56 -0.91
C ALA A 209 14.81 17.07 -2.31
N TYR A 210 14.40 16.14 -3.16
CA TYR A 210 13.79 16.46 -4.44
C TYR A 210 12.37 17.01 -4.25
N ASP A 211 12.10 18.14 -4.89
CA ASP A 211 10.79 18.75 -4.98
C ASP A 211 10.22 18.54 -6.41
N GLU A 212 9.11 17.83 -6.49
CA GLU A 212 8.43 17.49 -7.75
C GLU A 212 7.88 18.73 -8.45
N THR A 213 7.44 19.75 -7.68
CA THR A 213 6.81 20.97 -8.24
C THR A 213 7.83 21.85 -8.96
N SER A 214 8.99 22.05 -8.36
CA SER A 214 10.07 22.85 -8.92
C SER A 214 11.06 22.05 -9.76
N ASN A 215 10.94 20.72 -9.77
CA ASN A 215 11.91 19.78 -10.36
C ASN A 215 13.35 20.07 -9.91
N SER A 216 13.52 20.37 -8.65
CA SER A 216 14.80 20.74 -8.05
C SER A 216 15.13 19.87 -6.84
N GLY A 217 16.33 20.06 -6.26
CA GLY A 217 16.80 19.22 -5.17
C GLY A 217 17.53 17.96 -5.63
N ILE A 218 17.95 17.13 -4.70
CA ILE A 218 18.88 16.02 -4.95
C ILE A 218 18.28 14.67 -4.59
N ILE A 219 17.91 14.45 -3.33
CA ILE A 219 17.53 13.12 -2.82
C ILE A 219 16.05 12.85 -3.07
N LYS A 220 15.75 11.80 -3.82
CA LYS A 220 14.38 11.36 -4.12
C LYS A 220 13.94 10.22 -3.20
N THR A 221 14.80 9.20 -3.07
CA THR A 221 14.48 7.95 -2.38
C THR A 221 15.75 7.39 -1.77
N ILE A 222 15.62 6.73 -0.63
CA ILE A 222 16.68 5.93 -0.03
C ILE A 222 16.23 4.46 -0.07
N ALA A 223 17.08 3.60 -0.63
CA ALA A 223 16.88 2.16 -0.61
C ALA A 223 17.96 1.50 0.23
N ILE A 224 17.56 0.66 1.20
CA ILE A 224 18.47 -0.09 2.06
C ILE A 224 18.08 -1.56 1.99
N ARG A 225 19.07 -2.42 1.83
CA ARG A 225 18.92 -3.86 1.90
C ARG A 225 19.82 -4.44 2.97
N GLU A 226 19.27 -5.27 3.82
CA GLU A 226 19.95 -5.98 4.91
C GLU A 226 20.12 -7.45 4.57
N SER A 227 21.30 -8.02 4.81
CA SER A 227 21.54 -9.46 4.71
C SER A 227 21.05 -10.15 5.98
N LEU A 228 20.15 -11.10 5.86
CA LEU A 228 19.70 -11.94 6.98
C LEU A 228 20.82 -12.77 7.61
N ALA A 229 21.82 -13.14 6.81
CA ALA A 229 22.89 -14.02 7.27
C ALA A 229 24.01 -13.28 8.00
N THR A 230 24.32 -12.06 7.59
CA THR A 230 25.49 -11.30 8.11
C THR A 230 25.13 -10.02 8.83
N GLY A 231 23.90 -9.50 8.67
CA GLY A 231 23.50 -8.17 9.14
C GLY A 231 24.12 -7.01 8.35
N GLU A 232 24.88 -7.31 7.29
CA GLU A 232 25.47 -6.28 6.44
C GLU A 232 24.42 -5.56 5.62
N LEU A 233 24.65 -4.26 5.39
CA LEU A 233 23.73 -3.38 4.68
C LEU A 233 24.34 -2.91 3.35
N GLN A 234 23.49 -2.86 2.33
CA GLN A 234 23.68 -2.10 1.11
C GLN A 234 22.76 -0.89 1.10
N MET A 235 23.30 0.28 0.81
CA MET A 235 22.56 1.54 0.73
C MET A 235 22.65 2.12 -0.68
N THR A 236 21.50 2.54 -1.22
CA THR A 236 21.44 3.28 -2.49
C THR A 236 20.69 4.57 -2.29
N LEU A 237 21.33 5.69 -2.64
CA LEU A 237 20.70 7.00 -2.72
C LEU A 237 20.19 7.23 -4.14
N ILE A 238 18.88 7.31 -4.31
CA ILE A 238 18.27 7.65 -5.60
C ILE A 238 18.18 9.17 -5.69
N THR A 239 18.83 9.74 -6.69
CA THR A 239 19.03 11.18 -6.82
C THR A 239 18.51 11.73 -8.13
N ASN A 240 18.02 12.98 -8.12
CA ASN A 240 17.59 13.70 -9.30
C ASN A 240 18.76 14.07 -10.23
N THR A 241 19.98 14.13 -9.71
CA THR A 241 21.18 14.58 -10.45
C THR A 241 22.38 13.73 -10.10
N ALA A 242 23.32 13.59 -11.01
CA ALA A 242 24.59 12.89 -10.77
C ALA A 242 25.50 13.66 -9.78
N LYS A 243 25.31 14.97 -9.63
CA LYS A 243 26.06 15.78 -8.68
C LYS A 243 25.49 15.63 -7.27
N LEU A 244 26.18 14.90 -6.41
CA LEU A 244 25.89 14.79 -4.99
C LEU A 244 26.80 15.76 -4.21
N ILE A 245 26.22 16.86 -3.71
CA ILE A 245 26.93 17.82 -2.88
C ILE A 245 27.30 17.16 -1.53
N HIS A 246 28.37 17.63 -0.89
CA HIS A 246 28.84 17.10 0.40
C HIS A 246 29.07 15.58 0.43
N LYS A 247 29.34 14.96 -0.74
CA LYS A 247 29.54 13.51 -0.88
C LYS A 247 30.62 12.97 0.08
N GLY A 248 31.80 13.62 0.16
CA GLY A 248 32.90 13.19 1.03
C GLY A 248 32.50 13.18 2.52
N PRO A 249 32.02 14.28 3.09
CA PRO A 249 31.48 14.32 4.44
C PRO A 249 30.39 13.29 4.71
N LEU A 250 29.43 13.10 3.80
CA LEU A 250 28.37 12.10 3.93
C LEU A 250 28.93 10.67 4.04
N LEU A 251 29.86 10.29 3.16
CA LEU A 251 30.48 8.97 3.18
C LEU A 251 31.31 8.74 4.45
N ALA A 252 31.98 9.77 4.96
CA ALA A 252 32.71 9.69 6.24
C ALA A 252 31.75 9.44 7.41
N MET A 253 30.62 10.17 7.48
CA MET A 253 29.60 9.95 8.51
C MET A 253 28.98 8.54 8.43
N ILE A 254 28.71 8.05 7.22
CA ILE A 254 28.20 6.69 7.02
C ILE A 254 29.19 5.66 7.53
N ALA A 255 30.48 5.76 7.16
CA ALA A 255 31.52 4.83 7.60
C ALA A 255 31.70 4.80 9.11
N GLU A 256 31.59 5.96 9.77
CA GLU A 256 31.74 6.11 11.22
C GLU A 256 30.51 5.60 12.00
N GLN A 257 29.30 6.01 11.59
CA GLN A 257 28.08 5.78 12.37
C GLN A 257 27.33 4.52 11.98
N LEU A 258 27.57 3.98 10.79
CA LEU A 258 26.91 2.80 10.23
C LEU A 258 27.94 1.77 9.69
N PRO A 259 28.80 1.21 10.55
CA PRO A 259 29.85 0.28 10.12
C PRO A 259 29.31 -1.01 9.47
N GLU A 260 28.04 -1.33 9.68
CA GLU A 260 27.32 -2.40 9.01
C GLU A 260 27.04 -2.13 7.52
N VAL A 261 27.08 -0.88 7.05
CA VAL A 261 26.92 -0.52 5.63
C VAL A 261 28.22 -0.87 4.88
N LYS A 262 28.15 -1.88 4.00
CA LYS A 262 29.29 -2.39 3.24
C LYS A 262 29.31 -1.91 1.80
N SER A 263 28.24 -1.32 1.30
CA SER A 263 28.17 -0.76 -0.05
C SER A 263 27.25 0.45 -0.04
N VAL A 264 27.74 1.54 -0.65
CA VAL A 264 26.96 2.76 -0.87
C VAL A 264 26.97 3.08 -2.37
N GLU A 265 25.78 3.15 -2.94
CA GLU A 265 25.54 3.44 -4.35
C GLU A 265 24.75 4.74 -4.50
N GLN A 266 24.94 5.42 -5.63
CA GLN A 266 24.07 6.49 -6.10
C GLN A 266 23.40 6.04 -7.40
N ASN A 267 22.08 6.01 -7.42
CA ASN A 267 21.33 5.78 -8.65
C ASN A 267 20.75 7.12 -9.13
N VAL A 268 21.06 7.48 -10.37
CA VAL A 268 20.65 8.77 -10.96
C VAL A 268 19.34 8.57 -11.73
N ASN A 269 18.29 9.20 -11.23
CA ASN A 269 16.95 9.17 -11.80
C ASN A 269 16.41 10.61 -11.99
N PRO A 270 16.78 11.31 -13.08
CA PRO A 270 16.47 12.71 -13.26
C PRO A 270 15.01 12.95 -13.62
N GLY A 271 14.50 14.12 -13.18
CA GLY A 271 13.17 14.61 -13.52
C GLY A 271 12.02 13.88 -12.83
N ASP A 272 10.80 14.27 -13.20
CA ASP A 272 9.58 13.60 -12.74
C ASP A 272 9.33 12.34 -13.57
N THR A 273 9.36 11.19 -12.89
CA THR A 273 9.16 9.87 -13.50
C THR A 273 8.48 8.94 -12.52
N PRO A 274 7.53 8.08 -12.97
CA PRO A 274 6.90 7.08 -12.11
C PRO A 274 7.84 5.95 -11.69
N LEU A 275 9.03 5.85 -12.34
CA LEU A 275 10.03 4.87 -11.99
C LEU A 275 10.87 5.36 -10.81
N VAL A 276 11.13 4.50 -9.84
CA VAL A 276 12.01 4.84 -8.71
C VAL A 276 13.48 4.80 -9.14
N TRP A 277 13.85 3.83 -9.97
CA TRP A 277 15.22 3.61 -10.41
C TRP A 277 15.49 4.21 -11.79
N GLY A 278 16.59 4.97 -11.90
CA GLY A 278 17.14 5.41 -13.17
C GLY A 278 18.09 4.37 -13.77
N GLU A 279 18.60 4.65 -14.96
CA GLU A 279 19.48 3.72 -15.71
C GLU A 279 20.92 3.71 -15.20
N GLN A 280 21.39 4.83 -14.63
CA GLN A 280 22.77 4.99 -14.19
C GLN A 280 22.92 4.74 -12.69
N THR A 281 23.82 3.83 -12.32
CA THR A 281 24.26 3.64 -10.93
C THR A 281 25.75 3.91 -10.82
N ILE A 282 26.14 4.68 -9.81
CA ILE A 282 27.50 5.11 -9.52
C ILE A 282 27.89 4.52 -8.17
N HIS A 283 28.96 3.73 -8.15
CA HIS A 283 29.54 3.25 -6.89
C HIS A 283 30.20 4.40 -6.13
N LEU A 284 29.85 4.55 -4.83
CA LEU A 284 30.38 5.62 -3.98
C LEU A 284 31.38 5.14 -2.94
N ALA A 285 31.11 4.00 -2.30
CA ALA A 285 31.98 3.40 -1.28
C ALA A 285 31.64 1.92 -1.01
N GLY A 286 32.64 1.16 -0.48
CA GLY A 286 32.52 -0.23 -0.06
C GLY A 286 33.05 -1.29 -1.02
#